data_24f4e17d0a4b4e0bc4bbece2bee13179
#
_entry.id   24f4e17d0a4b4e0bc4bbece2bee13179
#
_cell.length_a   1.000
_cell.length_b   1.000
_cell.length_c   1.000
_cell.angle_alpha   90.00
_cell.angle_beta   90.00
_cell.angle_gamma   90.00
#
_symmetry.space_group_name_H-M   'P 1'
#
loop_
_entity.id
_entity.type
_entity.pdbx_description
1 polymer ?
#
loop_
_entity_poly.entity_id
_entity_poly.type
_entity_poly.pdbx_seq_one_letter_code
_entity_poly.pdbx_strand_id
1 'polypeptide(L)' 'MIKSEVVKIKKIKDFDNIYIDKELIKLNKKPIRWAIIDITSDYIVVSVSYII' A
#
# COMPACT_ATOMS: atom_id res chain seq x y z
N MET A 1 13.25 0.90 14.57
CA MET A 1 13.81 0.49 13.26
C MET A 1 12.78 0.68 12.18
N ILE A 2 13.18 1.21 11.05
CA ILE A 2 12.28 1.39 9.90
C ILE A 2 12.43 0.20 8.98
N LYS A 3 11.32 -0.37 8.56
CA LYS A 3 11.29 -1.48 7.61
C LYS A 3 10.50 -1.06 6.37
N SER A 4 10.98 -1.49 5.21
CA SER A 4 10.28 -1.25 3.95
C SER A 4 9.90 -2.59 3.32
N GLU A 5 8.71 -2.65 2.73
CA GLU A 5 8.31 -3.83 1.99
C GLU A 5 7.35 -3.43 0.87
N VAL A 6 7.19 -4.36 -0.07
CA VAL A 6 6.30 -4.19 -1.22
C VAL A 6 5.03 -4.97 -0.97
N VAL A 7 3.89 -4.31 -1.16
CA VAL A 7 2.57 -4.89 -0.93
C VAL A 7 1.76 -4.77 -2.21
N LYS A 8 1.01 -5.82 -2.54
CA LYS A 8 0.08 -5.81 -3.67
C LYS A 8 -1.33 -5.62 -3.14
N ILE A 9 -2.01 -4.60 -3.64
CA ILE A 9 -3.39 -4.29 -3.26
C ILE A 9 -4.28 -4.53 -4.49
N LYS A 10 -5.42 -5.19 -4.28
CA LYS A 10 -6.35 -5.43 -5.37
C LYS A 10 -6.83 -4.12 -5.96
N LYS A 11 -6.73 -4.00 -7.27
CA LYS A 11 -7.16 -2.79 -7.97
C LYS A 11 -8.68 -2.75 -8.08
N ILE A 12 -9.26 -1.59 -7.76
CA ILE A 12 -10.67 -1.33 -7.99
C ILE A 12 -10.78 -0.21 -9.03
N LYS A 13 -11.97 -0.03 -9.59
CA LYS A 13 -12.16 0.89 -10.72
C LYS A 13 -11.78 2.32 -10.37
N ASP A 14 -12.22 2.82 -9.23
CA ASP A 14 -12.00 4.20 -8.81
C ASP A 14 -11.25 4.26 -7.49
N PHE A 15 -10.03 3.71 -7.48
CA PHE A 15 -9.22 3.74 -6.27
C PHE A 15 -8.63 5.15 -6.07
N ASP A 16 -8.42 5.49 -4.79
CA ASP A 16 -7.79 6.74 -4.39
C ASP A 16 -6.84 6.50 -3.22
N ASN A 17 -6.24 7.57 -2.72
CA ASN A 17 -5.32 7.47 -1.58
C ASN A 17 -5.99 6.88 -0.35
N ILE A 18 -7.25 7.22 -0.13
CA ILE A 18 -8.01 6.73 1.03
C ILE A 18 -8.19 5.22 0.94
N TYR A 19 -8.49 4.70 -0.23
CA TYR A 19 -8.64 3.26 -0.44
C TYR A 19 -7.35 2.51 -0.09
N ILE A 20 -6.21 2.99 -0.60
CA ILE A 20 -4.92 2.36 -0.37
C ILE A 20 -4.56 2.41 1.11
N ASP A 21 -4.77 3.55 1.76
CA ASP A 21 -4.48 3.72 3.18
C ASP A 21 -5.28 2.74 4.03
N LYS A 22 -6.57 2.59 3.73
CA LYS A 22 -7.44 1.64 4.44
C LYS A 22 -6.98 0.20 4.26
N GLU A 23 -6.54 -0.16 3.05
CA GLU A 23 -6.06 -1.52 2.77
C GLU A 23 -4.77 -1.82 3.52
N LEU A 24 -3.88 -0.84 3.64
CA LEU A 24 -2.66 -1.00 4.40
C LEU A 24 -2.94 -1.18 5.89
N ILE A 25 -3.92 -0.47 6.42
CA ILE A 25 -4.33 -0.61 7.81
C ILE A 25 -4.90 -2.01 8.08
N LYS A 26 -5.68 -2.56 7.14
CA LYS A 26 -6.23 -3.91 7.25
C LYS A 26 -5.14 -4.97 7.35
N LEU A 27 -3.97 -4.71 6.77
CA LEU A 27 -2.83 -5.60 6.83
C LEU A 27 -2.00 -5.41 8.09
N ASN A 28 -2.51 -4.68 9.07
CA ASN A 28 -1.84 -4.34 10.32
C ASN A 28 -0.55 -3.56 10.11
N LYS A 29 -0.51 -2.80 9.02
CA LYS A 29 0.63 -1.96 8.71
C LYS A 29 0.26 -0.51 8.98
N LYS A 30 0.97 0.12 9.89
CA LYS A 30 0.80 1.53 10.18
C LYS A 30 1.91 2.28 9.44
N PRO A 31 1.69 2.63 8.18
CA PRO A 31 2.77 3.18 7.37
C PRO A 31 3.16 4.58 7.82
N ILE A 32 4.48 4.82 7.87
CA ILE A 32 5.01 6.17 8.00
C ILE A 32 4.88 6.85 6.64
N ARG A 33 5.14 6.07 5.60
CA ARG A 33 5.15 6.54 4.21
C ARG A 33 4.82 5.38 3.28
N TRP A 34 4.12 5.66 2.21
CA TRP A 34 3.89 4.70 1.14
C TRP A 34 3.88 5.41 -0.20
N ALA A 35 4.17 4.66 -1.25
CA ALA A 35 4.13 5.17 -2.62
C ALA A 35 3.75 4.07 -3.59
N ILE A 36 2.97 4.41 -4.61
CA ILE A 36 2.64 3.48 -5.67
C ILE A 36 3.85 3.38 -6.60
N ILE A 37 4.38 2.18 -6.77
CA ILE A 37 5.55 1.94 -7.61
C ILE A 37 5.20 1.26 -8.92
N ASP A 38 4.01 0.65 -9.01
CA ASP A 38 3.55 0.04 -10.25
C ASP A 38 2.04 -0.18 -10.18
N ILE A 39 1.40 -0.26 -11.33
CA ILE A 39 -0.03 -0.58 -11.44
C ILE A 39 -0.18 -1.60 -12.57
N THR A 40 -0.70 -2.77 -12.22
CA THR A 40 -1.01 -3.80 -13.21
C THR A 40 -2.50 -3.78 -13.52
N SER A 41 -2.96 -4.68 -14.38
CA SER A 41 -4.39 -4.78 -14.70
C SER A 41 -5.23 -5.18 -13.48
N ASP A 42 -4.65 -5.94 -12.55
CA ASP A 42 -5.39 -6.50 -11.41
C ASP A 42 -4.94 -5.97 -10.06
N TYR A 43 -3.75 -5.38 -9.96
CA TYR A 43 -3.16 -4.99 -8.69
C TYR A 43 -2.50 -3.63 -8.74
N ILE A 44 -2.45 -3.00 -7.57
CA ILE A 44 -1.65 -1.80 -7.32
C ILE A 44 -0.47 -2.25 -6.47
N VAL A 45 0.75 -1.99 -6.93
CA VAL A 45 1.96 -2.36 -6.19
C VAL A 45 2.44 -1.15 -5.42
N VAL A 46 2.52 -1.29 -4.11
CA VAL A 46 2.81 -0.17 -3.21
C VAL A 46 4.06 -0.49 -2.38
N SER A 47 4.97 0.45 -2.32
CA SER A 47 6.12 0.39 -1.41
C SER A 47 5.72 1.07 -0.10
N VAL A 48 5.90 0.37 1.01
CA VAL A 48 5.47 0.83 2.33
C VAL A 48 6.64 0.85 3.29
N SER A 49 6.79 1.94 4.03
CA SER A 49 7.77 2.06 5.11
C SER A 49 7.05 2.19 6.44
N TYR A 50 7.47 1.43 7.43
CA TYR A 50 6.85 1.44 8.75
C TYR A 50 7.87 1.17 9.85
N ILE A 51 7.49 1.48 11.08
CA ILE A 51 8.33 1.24 12.25
C ILE A 51 7.94 -0.09 12.88
N ILE A 52 8.92 -0.90 13.18
CA ILE A 52 8.76 -2.13 13.95
C ILE A 52 9.33 -2.00 15.34
#